data_b53d6d3b362f133a6be4f47c0518a935
#
_entry.id   b53d6d3b362f133a6be4f47c0518a935
#
_cell.length_a   1.000
_cell.length_b   1.000
_cell.length_c   1.000
_cell.angle_alpha   90.00
_cell.angle_beta   90.00
_cell.angle_gamma   90.00
#
_symmetry.space_group_name_H-M   'P 1'
#
loop_
_entity.id
_entity.type
_entity.pdbx_description
1 polymer ?
#
loop_
_entity_poly.entity_id
_entity_poly.type
_entity_poly.pdbx_seq_one_letter_code
_entity_poly.pdbx_strand_id
1 'polypeptide(L)'
;MLYAATALPVYMWMFMISISAANADTWASEIGSLSKKPPFYIWTLKRVEAGTSGAVSLLGTAAGAAGAFLIAAACYFAFPSVSLSSILLVGCFGFIGNAIDTLLGASVQVRFRCQSCGIETERKDHCRKPTVKEKGITFFNNDVVNLAAILLAAFTGGILILLLPI
;
A
#
# COMPACT_ATOMS: atom_id res chain seq x y z
N MET A 1 7.78 18.99 -7.45
CA MET A 1 8.80 19.54 -8.36
C MET A 1 8.41 19.40 -9.84
N LEU A 2 8.08 18.21 -10.36
CA LEU A 2 7.71 18.02 -11.78
C LEU A 2 6.50 18.85 -12.22
N TYR A 3 5.44 18.93 -11.41
CA TYR A 3 4.30 19.79 -11.72
C TYR A 3 4.70 21.27 -11.82
N ALA A 4 5.50 21.76 -10.88
CA ALA A 4 5.97 23.16 -10.90
C ALA A 4 6.88 23.46 -12.09
N ALA A 5 7.60 22.46 -12.61
CA ALA A 5 8.50 22.61 -13.76
C ALA A 5 7.77 22.50 -15.11
N THR A 6 6.70 21.68 -15.20
CA THR A 6 6.03 21.35 -16.46
C THR A 6 4.61 21.89 -16.56
N ALA A 7 4.01 22.29 -15.43
CA ALA A 7 2.59 22.67 -15.28
C ALA A 7 1.60 21.59 -15.79
N LEU A 8 2.03 20.33 -15.91
CA LEU A 8 1.16 19.25 -16.36
C LEU A 8 0.30 18.71 -15.20
N PRO A 9 -1.03 18.78 -15.28
CA PRO A 9 -1.93 18.38 -14.19
C PRO A 9 -1.74 16.92 -13.73
N VAL A 10 -1.32 16.03 -14.63
CA VAL A 10 -1.08 14.63 -14.32
C VAL A 10 -0.11 14.41 -13.17
N TYR A 11 0.95 15.21 -13.07
CA TYR A 11 1.93 15.10 -11.99
C TYR A 11 1.36 15.52 -10.63
N MET A 12 0.39 16.42 -10.61
CA MET A 12 -0.34 16.78 -9.40
C MET A 12 -1.20 15.59 -8.93
N TRP A 13 -1.94 14.96 -9.83
CA TRP A 13 -2.76 13.79 -9.52
C TRP A 13 -1.91 12.62 -9.01
N MET A 14 -0.82 12.32 -9.72
CA MET A 14 0.12 11.27 -9.32
C MET A 14 0.70 11.54 -7.92
N PHE A 15 1.03 12.77 -7.61
CA PHE A 15 1.52 13.17 -6.29
C PHE A 15 0.46 12.92 -5.19
N MET A 16 -0.77 13.40 -5.39
CA MET A 16 -1.87 13.22 -4.43
C MET A 16 -2.16 11.74 -4.20
N ILE A 17 -2.24 10.94 -5.26
CA ILE A 17 -2.50 9.49 -5.19
C ILE A 17 -1.34 8.79 -4.48
N SER A 18 -0.10 9.17 -4.76
CA SER A 18 1.07 8.56 -4.11
C SER A 18 1.05 8.72 -2.59
N ILE A 19 0.76 9.92 -2.09
CA ILE A 19 0.65 10.18 -0.65
C ILE A 19 -0.56 9.44 -0.06
N SER A 20 -1.68 9.44 -0.78
CA SER A 20 -2.90 8.73 -0.37
C SER A 20 -2.65 7.23 -0.25
N ALA A 21 -1.96 6.61 -1.22
CA ALA A 21 -1.63 5.19 -1.22
C ALA A 21 -0.63 4.84 -0.09
N ALA A 22 0.40 5.65 0.09
CA ALA A 22 1.37 5.44 1.17
C ALA A 22 0.71 5.52 2.56
N ASN A 23 -0.18 6.50 2.77
CA ASN A 23 -0.89 6.63 4.04
C ASN A 23 -1.90 5.50 4.25
N ALA A 24 -2.59 5.06 3.19
CA ALA A 24 -3.50 3.92 3.24
C ALA A 24 -2.79 2.64 3.68
N ASP A 25 -1.63 2.34 3.09
CA ASP A 25 -0.85 1.17 3.43
C ASP A 25 -0.31 1.23 4.86
N THR A 26 0.23 2.37 5.28
CA THR A 26 0.68 2.59 6.65
C THR A 26 -0.45 2.38 7.67
N TRP A 27 -1.63 2.97 7.44
CA TRP A 27 -2.75 2.80 8.37
C TRP A 27 -3.29 1.37 8.35
N ALA A 28 -3.32 0.72 7.18
CA ALA A 28 -3.76 -0.67 7.07
C ALA A 28 -2.85 -1.62 7.86
N SER A 29 -1.54 -1.45 7.79
CA SER A 29 -0.56 -2.29 8.49
C SER A 29 -0.51 -1.99 9.98
N GLU A 30 -0.37 -0.72 10.38
CA GLU A 30 -0.19 -0.34 11.78
C GLU A 30 -1.48 -0.57 12.60
N ILE A 31 -2.61 -0.03 12.14
CA ILE A 31 -3.91 -0.20 12.83
C ILE A 31 -4.41 -1.63 12.67
N GLY A 32 -4.18 -2.24 11.49
CA GLY A 32 -4.55 -3.63 11.22
C GLY A 32 -3.88 -4.62 12.16
N SER A 33 -2.64 -4.34 12.62
CA SER A 33 -1.91 -5.14 13.59
C SER A 33 -2.60 -5.21 14.96
N LEU A 34 -3.42 -4.21 15.30
CA LEU A 34 -4.21 -4.16 16.54
C LEU A 34 -5.47 -5.03 16.49
N SER A 35 -5.74 -5.70 15.37
CA SER A 35 -6.91 -6.57 15.23
C SER A 35 -6.85 -7.74 16.23
N LYS A 36 -7.89 -7.90 17.04
CA LYS A 36 -8.04 -9.04 17.96
C LYS A 36 -8.20 -10.39 17.25
N LYS A 37 -8.61 -10.36 15.98
CA LYS A 37 -8.80 -11.57 15.17
C LYS A 37 -7.62 -11.72 14.21
N PRO A 38 -7.05 -12.94 14.07
CA PRO A 38 -6.00 -13.17 13.08
C PRO A 38 -6.45 -12.78 11.68
N PRO A 39 -5.59 -12.15 10.86
CA PRO A 39 -5.92 -11.77 9.49
C PRO A 39 -6.07 -13.00 8.58
N PHE A 40 -6.62 -12.78 7.40
CA PHE A 40 -6.71 -13.79 6.35
C PHE A 40 -5.64 -13.57 5.28
N TYR A 41 -5.00 -14.64 4.85
CA TYR A 41 -4.11 -14.61 3.69
C TYR A 41 -4.94 -14.55 2.40
N ILE A 42 -4.66 -13.55 1.56
CA ILE A 42 -5.55 -13.19 0.44
C ILE A 42 -5.80 -14.33 -0.56
N TRP A 43 -4.80 -15.19 -0.81
CA TRP A 43 -4.91 -16.27 -1.79
C TRP A 43 -5.63 -17.52 -1.27
N THR A 44 -5.51 -17.82 0.02
CA THR A 44 -6.05 -19.06 0.58
C THR A 44 -7.24 -18.84 1.48
N LEU A 45 -7.53 -17.59 1.84
CA LEU A 45 -8.54 -17.17 2.82
C LEU A 45 -8.41 -17.89 4.17
N LYS A 46 -7.24 -18.47 4.43
CA LYS A 46 -6.92 -19.07 5.73
C LYS A 46 -6.40 -18.00 6.69
N ARG A 47 -6.67 -18.20 7.97
CA ARG A 47 -6.12 -17.33 9.00
C ARG A 47 -4.63 -17.56 9.14
N VAL A 48 -3.90 -16.44 9.25
CA VAL A 48 -2.44 -16.42 9.38
C VAL A 48 -2.04 -15.50 10.53
N GLU A 49 -0.76 -15.52 10.90
CA GLU A 49 -0.23 -14.65 11.93
C GLU A 49 -0.27 -13.18 11.48
N ALA A 50 -0.47 -12.27 12.43
CA ALA A 50 -0.40 -10.84 12.17
C ALA A 50 1.02 -10.46 11.68
N GLY A 51 1.10 -9.56 10.70
CA GLY A 51 2.37 -9.20 10.07
C GLY A 51 2.78 -10.09 8.90
N THR A 52 2.01 -11.15 8.58
CA THR A 52 2.26 -11.93 7.35
C THR A 52 1.98 -11.05 6.12
N SER A 53 2.96 -10.90 5.24
CA SER A 53 2.82 -10.14 3.99
C SER A 53 1.73 -10.75 3.10
N GLY A 54 0.81 -9.91 2.61
CA GLY A 54 -0.37 -10.34 1.86
C GLY A 54 -1.53 -10.84 2.75
N ALA A 55 -1.47 -10.60 4.05
CA ALA A 55 -2.59 -10.86 4.96
C ALA A 55 -3.47 -9.61 5.13
N VAL A 56 -4.77 -9.80 5.19
CA VAL A 56 -5.77 -8.72 5.35
C VAL A 56 -6.64 -8.94 6.58
N SER A 57 -6.93 -7.87 7.29
CA SER A 57 -7.91 -7.85 8.38
C SER A 57 -8.99 -6.80 8.10
N LEU A 58 -10.19 -7.00 8.61
CA LEU A 58 -11.27 -6.04 8.47
C LEU A 58 -10.87 -4.67 9.04
N LEU A 59 -10.21 -4.67 10.21
CA LEU A 59 -9.73 -3.45 10.85
C LEU A 59 -8.69 -2.74 9.98
N GLY A 60 -7.71 -3.48 9.43
CA GLY A 60 -6.69 -2.93 8.55
C GLY A 60 -7.29 -2.38 7.25
N THR A 61 -8.22 -3.12 6.63
CA THR A 61 -8.90 -2.65 5.41
C THR A 61 -9.68 -1.36 5.66
N ALA A 62 -10.43 -1.28 6.77
CA ALA A 62 -11.16 -0.07 7.13
C ALA A 62 -10.23 1.11 7.45
N ALA A 63 -9.12 0.85 8.15
CA ALA A 63 -8.10 1.85 8.45
C ALA A 63 -7.40 2.35 7.17
N GLY A 64 -7.04 1.46 6.26
CA GLY A 64 -6.47 1.82 4.96
C GLY A 64 -7.40 2.71 4.14
N ALA A 65 -8.69 2.35 4.08
CA ALA A 65 -9.68 3.20 3.41
C ALA A 65 -9.78 4.57 4.10
N ALA A 66 -9.88 4.61 5.43
CA ALA A 66 -9.92 5.86 6.17
C ALA A 66 -8.66 6.72 5.94
N GLY A 67 -7.48 6.11 5.93
CA GLY A 67 -6.20 6.77 5.64
C GLY A 67 -6.15 7.37 4.23
N ALA A 68 -6.62 6.62 3.21
CA ALA A 68 -6.68 7.11 1.84
C ALA A 68 -7.58 8.33 1.72
N PHE A 69 -8.81 8.25 2.24
CA PHE A 69 -9.77 9.34 2.13
C PHE A 69 -9.46 10.53 3.04
N LEU A 70 -8.71 10.35 4.12
CA LEU A 70 -8.18 11.45 4.92
C LEU A 70 -7.22 12.32 4.09
N ILE A 71 -6.30 11.70 3.37
CA ILE A 71 -5.38 12.43 2.47
C ILE A 71 -6.16 13.08 1.32
N ALA A 72 -7.12 12.39 0.72
CA ALA A 72 -7.98 12.98 -0.31
C ALA A 72 -8.72 14.23 0.20
N ALA A 73 -9.28 14.17 1.41
CA ALA A 73 -9.93 15.33 2.04
C ALA A 73 -8.93 16.47 2.29
N ALA A 74 -7.73 16.17 2.79
CA ALA A 74 -6.69 17.18 2.96
C ALA A 74 -6.30 17.86 1.63
N CYS A 75 -6.20 17.08 0.55
CA CYS A 75 -5.95 17.61 -0.81
C CYS A 75 -7.10 18.53 -1.28
N TYR A 76 -8.36 18.19 -0.98
CA TYR A 76 -9.50 19.02 -1.34
C TYR A 76 -9.41 20.43 -0.73
N PHE A 77 -9.02 20.53 0.53
CA PHE A 77 -8.83 21.81 1.20
C PHE A 77 -7.55 22.55 0.73
N ALA A 78 -6.51 21.81 0.40
CA ALA A 78 -5.25 22.40 -0.05
C ALA A 78 -5.30 22.92 -1.50
N PHE A 79 -6.17 22.36 -2.34
CA PHE A 79 -6.31 22.68 -3.77
C PHE A 79 -7.77 23.02 -4.14
N PRO A 80 -8.25 24.24 -3.83
CA PRO A 80 -9.66 24.62 -4.00
C PRO A 80 -10.17 24.58 -5.46
N SER A 81 -9.26 24.58 -6.44
CA SER A 81 -9.60 24.47 -7.86
C SER A 81 -9.91 23.04 -8.33
N VAL A 82 -9.71 22.05 -7.46
CA VAL A 82 -9.91 20.64 -7.79
C VAL A 82 -11.34 20.23 -7.51
N SER A 83 -11.97 19.51 -8.47
CA SER A 83 -13.34 19.04 -8.30
C SER A 83 -13.44 17.95 -7.23
N LEU A 84 -14.60 17.86 -6.59
CA LEU A 84 -14.88 16.80 -5.61
C LEU A 84 -14.78 15.40 -6.23
N SER A 85 -15.22 15.25 -7.50
CA SER A 85 -15.10 13.97 -8.23
C SER A 85 -13.68 13.52 -8.40
N SER A 86 -12.77 14.42 -8.77
CA SER A 86 -11.34 14.13 -8.88
C SER A 86 -10.72 13.73 -7.54
N ILE A 87 -11.10 14.40 -6.47
CA ILE A 87 -10.61 14.09 -5.10
C ILE A 87 -11.11 12.72 -4.63
N LEU A 88 -12.36 12.36 -4.92
CA LEU A 88 -12.87 11.02 -4.61
C LEU A 88 -12.08 9.94 -5.35
N LEU A 89 -11.69 10.18 -6.60
CA LEU A 89 -10.81 9.26 -7.34
C LEU A 89 -9.43 9.17 -6.72
N VAL A 90 -8.86 10.27 -6.23
CA VAL A 90 -7.59 10.24 -5.46
C VAL A 90 -7.69 9.29 -4.28
N GLY A 91 -8.76 9.37 -3.48
CA GLY A 91 -9.01 8.47 -2.36
C GLY A 91 -9.17 7.01 -2.79
N CYS A 92 -9.95 6.77 -3.84
CA CYS A 92 -10.15 5.44 -4.40
C CYS A 92 -8.83 4.82 -4.89
N PHE A 93 -8.04 5.55 -5.69
CA PHE A 93 -6.75 5.06 -6.17
C PHE A 93 -5.71 4.94 -5.06
N GLY A 94 -5.77 5.78 -4.04
CA GLY A 94 -4.98 5.59 -2.83
C GLY A 94 -5.28 4.26 -2.15
N PHE A 95 -6.55 3.93 -1.96
CA PHE A 95 -6.95 2.64 -1.39
C PHE A 95 -6.63 1.45 -2.32
N ILE A 96 -6.76 1.62 -3.64
CA ILE A 96 -6.32 0.62 -4.63
C ILE A 96 -4.82 0.36 -4.51
N GLY A 97 -4.00 1.39 -4.25
CA GLY A 97 -2.57 1.24 -3.99
C GLY A 97 -2.27 0.27 -2.84
N ASN A 98 -2.97 0.42 -1.71
CA ASN A 98 -2.87 -0.53 -0.59
C ASN A 98 -3.32 -1.96 -0.98
N ALA A 99 -4.36 -2.09 -1.81
CA ALA A 99 -4.77 -3.41 -2.31
C ALA A 99 -3.72 -4.03 -3.24
N ILE A 100 -3.09 -3.24 -4.11
CA ILE A 100 -1.98 -3.67 -4.97
C ILE A 100 -0.79 -4.12 -4.11
N ASP A 101 -0.44 -3.37 -3.06
CA ASP A 101 0.61 -3.74 -2.11
C ASP A 101 0.35 -5.11 -1.50
N THR A 102 -0.86 -5.33 -0.99
CA THR A 102 -1.29 -6.63 -0.44
C THR A 102 -1.13 -7.76 -1.46
N LEU A 103 -1.52 -7.54 -2.73
CA LEU A 103 -1.41 -8.53 -3.81
C LEU A 103 0.04 -8.84 -4.16
N LEU A 104 0.89 -7.83 -4.29
CA LEU A 104 2.32 -7.98 -4.55
C LEU A 104 3.01 -8.65 -3.36
N GLY A 105 2.68 -8.23 -2.14
CA GLY A 105 3.18 -8.83 -0.91
C GLY A 105 2.85 -10.31 -0.79
N ALA A 106 1.65 -10.71 -1.19
CA ALA A 106 1.25 -12.11 -1.23
C ALA A 106 1.98 -12.92 -2.31
N SER A 107 2.34 -12.29 -3.45
CA SER A 107 2.79 -12.96 -4.66
C SER A 107 4.31 -13.03 -4.80
N VAL A 108 4.98 -11.87 -4.74
CA VAL A 108 6.41 -11.74 -5.12
C VAL A 108 7.33 -11.36 -3.98
N GLN A 109 6.82 -10.81 -2.87
CA GLN A 109 7.63 -10.35 -1.75
C GLN A 109 8.44 -11.47 -1.13
N VAL A 110 9.74 -11.21 -0.90
CA VAL A 110 10.62 -12.18 -0.27
C VAL A 110 10.26 -12.41 1.18
N ARG A 111 10.27 -13.67 1.60
CA ARG A 111 10.14 -14.07 3.00
C ARG A 111 11.24 -15.03 3.39
N PHE A 112 11.69 -14.87 4.63
CA PHE A 112 12.69 -15.71 5.25
C PHE A 112 12.08 -16.39 6.48
N ARG A 113 12.62 -17.54 6.85
CA ARG A 113 12.27 -18.26 8.09
C ARG A 113 13.49 -18.35 8.99
N CYS A 114 13.29 -18.00 10.25
CA CYS A 114 14.33 -18.22 11.27
C CYS A 114 14.43 -19.69 11.66
N GLN A 115 15.60 -20.28 11.49
CA GLN A 115 15.84 -21.68 11.85
C GLN A 115 15.83 -21.95 13.37
N SER A 116 15.99 -20.91 14.19
CA SER A 116 16.06 -21.06 15.66
C SER A 116 14.67 -21.00 16.32
N CYS A 117 13.76 -20.12 15.85
CA CYS A 117 12.45 -19.92 16.46
C CYS A 117 11.27 -20.20 15.51
N GLY A 118 11.54 -20.50 14.22
CA GLY A 118 10.51 -20.83 13.24
C GLY A 118 9.69 -19.65 12.71
N ILE A 119 9.94 -18.42 13.19
CA ILE A 119 9.18 -17.23 12.80
C ILE A 119 9.48 -16.84 11.35
N GLU A 120 8.44 -16.50 10.60
CA GLU A 120 8.57 -15.84 9.30
C GLU A 120 8.98 -14.37 9.52
N THR A 121 9.92 -13.87 8.72
CA THR A 121 10.47 -12.53 8.83
C THR A 121 10.96 -12.03 7.48
N GLU A 122 11.07 -10.72 7.32
CA GLU A 122 11.69 -10.08 6.15
C GLU A 122 13.21 -9.88 6.33
N ARG A 123 13.72 -10.14 7.53
CA ARG A 123 15.13 -9.93 7.86
C ARG A 123 15.97 -11.14 7.45
N LYS A 124 17.16 -10.86 6.91
CA LYS A 124 18.15 -11.89 6.56
C LYS A 124 18.81 -12.54 7.78
N ASP A 125 18.73 -11.85 8.95
CA ASP A 125 19.28 -12.33 10.23
C ASP A 125 18.20 -12.21 11.32
N HIS A 126 18.01 -13.28 12.09
CA HIS A 126 17.13 -13.33 13.26
C HIS A 126 17.67 -14.28 14.31
N CYS A 127 17.47 -13.98 15.61
CA CYS A 127 18.05 -14.76 16.72
C CYS A 127 19.59 -14.90 16.61
N ARG A 128 20.29 -13.87 16.11
CA ARG A 128 21.73 -13.84 15.87
C ARG A 128 22.24 -14.93 14.91
N LYS A 129 21.38 -15.40 14.02
CA LYS A 129 21.71 -16.41 13.00
C LYS A 129 21.09 -16.01 11.66
N PRO A 130 21.72 -16.40 10.52
CA PRO A 130 21.12 -16.22 9.21
C PRO A 130 19.78 -16.92 9.11
N THR A 131 18.85 -16.30 8.43
CA THR A 131 17.55 -16.88 8.10
C THR A 131 17.61 -17.61 6.76
N VAL A 132 16.68 -18.53 6.51
CA VAL A 132 16.59 -19.23 5.23
C VAL A 132 15.44 -18.64 4.42
N LYS A 133 15.71 -18.36 3.15
CA LYS A 133 14.68 -17.89 2.22
C LYS A 133 13.63 -18.98 2.02
N GLU A 134 12.36 -18.64 2.24
CA GLU A 134 11.22 -19.55 2.13
C GLU A 134 10.46 -19.34 0.82
N LYS A 135 10.21 -18.07 0.43
CA LYS A 135 9.49 -17.76 -0.80
C LYS A 135 9.84 -16.37 -1.35
N GLY A 136 9.25 -16.04 -2.49
CA GLY A 136 9.36 -14.72 -3.12
C GLY A 136 10.66 -14.52 -3.89
N ILE A 137 10.85 -13.32 -4.40
CA ILE A 137 12.03 -12.92 -5.16
C ILE A 137 12.86 -11.99 -4.28
N THR A 138 14.15 -12.23 -4.12
CA THR A 138 15.02 -11.52 -3.17
C THR A 138 15.07 -10.01 -3.39
N PHE A 139 14.87 -9.55 -4.61
CA PHE A 139 14.82 -8.13 -4.96
C PHE A 139 13.54 -7.45 -4.41
N PHE A 140 12.42 -8.16 -4.36
CA PHE A 140 11.14 -7.64 -3.87
C PHE A 140 11.06 -7.76 -2.35
N ASN A 141 11.78 -6.90 -1.65
CA ASN A 141 11.56 -6.66 -0.23
C ASN A 141 10.31 -5.77 -0.02
N ASN A 142 9.92 -5.52 1.21
CA ASN A 142 8.77 -4.69 1.55
C ASN A 142 8.85 -3.29 0.91
N ASP A 143 9.99 -2.63 0.96
CA ASP A 143 10.16 -1.27 0.43
C ASP A 143 9.94 -1.20 -1.09
N VAL A 144 10.44 -2.21 -1.83
CA VAL A 144 10.27 -2.30 -3.28
C VAL A 144 8.81 -2.60 -3.63
N VAL A 145 8.14 -3.45 -2.87
CA VAL A 145 6.71 -3.76 -3.06
C VAL A 145 5.86 -2.53 -2.83
N ASN A 146 6.05 -1.83 -1.72
CA ASN A 146 5.33 -0.58 -1.42
C ASN A 146 5.57 0.48 -2.49
N LEU A 147 6.81 0.70 -2.90
CA LEU A 147 7.13 1.64 -3.97
C LEU A 147 6.44 1.27 -5.28
N ALA A 148 6.47 0.00 -5.67
CA ALA A 148 5.82 -0.49 -6.88
C ALA A 148 4.31 -0.30 -6.83
N ALA A 149 3.67 -0.60 -5.70
CA ALA A 149 2.24 -0.42 -5.49
C ALA A 149 1.82 1.06 -5.60
N ILE A 150 2.58 1.95 -4.93
CA ILE A 150 2.36 3.40 -4.99
C ILE A 150 2.49 3.91 -6.43
N LEU A 151 3.54 3.52 -7.14
CA LEU A 151 3.76 3.96 -8.52
C LEU A 151 2.65 3.45 -9.45
N LEU A 152 2.25 2.18 -9.34
CA LEU A 152 1.16 1.62 -10.15
C LEU A 152 -0.15 2.37 -9.91
N ALA A 153 -0.52 2.63 -8.66
CA ALA A 153 -1.73 3.38 -8.34
C ALA A 153 -1.66 4.83 -8.86
N ALA A 154 -0.52 5.49 -8.67
CA ALA A 154 -0.32 6.87 -9.10
C ALA A 154 -0.38 7.03 -10.62
N PHE A 155 0.31 6.16 -11.37
CA PHE A 155 0.29 6.20 -12.84
C PHE A 155 -1.10 5.91 -13.40
N THR A 156 -1.73 4.83 -12.95
CA THR A 156 -3.05 4.43 -13.47
C THR A 156 -4.11 5.45 -13.10
N GLY A 157 -4.16 5.89 -11.84
CA GLY A 157 -5.13 6.88 -11.36
C GLY A 157 -4.89 8.28 -11.94
N GLY A 158 -3.62 8.73 -12.03
CA GLY A 158 -3.27 10.01 -12.58
C GLY A 158 -3.66 10.14 -14.06
N ILE A 159 -3.40 9.10 -14.85
CA ILE A 159 -3.81 9.05 -16.25
C ILE A 159 -5.35 9.01 -16.38
N LEU A 160 -6.01 8.19 -15.57
CA LEU A 160 -7.47 8.10 -15.63
C LEU A 160 -8.14 9.44 -15.32
N ILE A 161 -7.72 10.12 -14.26
CA ILE A 161 -8.27 11.43 -13.89
C ILE A 161 -8.03 12.46 -15.01
N LEU A 162 -6.88 12.40 -15.68
CA LEU A 162 -6.59 13.30 -16.80
C LEU A 162 -7.50 13.06 -18.01
N LEU A 163 -7.93 11.81 -18.24
CA LEU A 163 -8.76 11.43 -19.38
C LEU A 163 -10.26 11.64 -19.13
N LEU A 164 -10.67 11.78 -17.89
CA LEU A 164 -12.08 11.99 -17.53
C LEU A 164 -12.44 13.48 -17.63
N PRO A 165 -13.62 13.82 -18.17
CA PRO A 165 -14.12 15.19 -18.23
C PRO A 165 -14.72 15.62 -16.87
N ILE A 166 -13.89 15.70 -15.83
CA ILE A 166 -14.32 15.94 -14.45
C ILE A 166 -13.64 17.18 -13.86
#